data_8b05e395f8885c2671dcaaecaf992043
#
_entry.id   8b05e395f8885c2671dcaaecaf992043
#
_cell.length_a   1.000
_cell.length_b   1.000
_cell.length_c   1.000
_cell.angle_alpha   90.00
_cell.angle_beta   90.00
_cell.angle_gamma   90.00
#
_symmetry.space_group_name_H-M   'P 1'
#
loop_
_entity.id
_entity.type
_entity.pdbx_description
1 polymer ?
#
loop_
_entity_poly.entity_id
_entity_poly.type
_entity_poly.pdbx_seq_one_letter_code
_entity_poly.pdbx_strand_id
1 'polypeptide(L)'
;KKRGFIVGHDNRFLGADFSMEVIGLLQREGIKTWYAGEAPTPLLSAGIEMLNAACSINLTPSHNPANYAGLKFNPSDGGPAGPEITKHIEEIVNKKMTDSLVLQSVKPASVETVDIRALYKKFLTERGTLHLDSIEDFIRSEDCTICIDNVHGSTRGVIESILGSSPQLRFLRTEDNVLFGGIAPEPSEKNMQGVENVLRQSNARFKLGIIMDPDGDRIRYADGSMQIPMNYFGALALHFLRVYKKISGIVAKSVGTSNLVNAIAEKLGIPVRETPVGFKNFRPYMLRSSEERAIVAFEESDGISAYNHTLEKDAVFGFLLAVEMMAVTRRNLSEYLKDIMDEYGYYYPDRSGLAVDPAVAGKSLLQKLSTIKDRYKKGTAITIGSHARTVKDVITVDGTKIVFDDGSWLMIRPSGTEPKVRFYIEARTTEDKKAIFDLAEKITRDAIG
;
A
#
# COMPACT_ATOMS: atom_id res chain seq x y z
N LYS A 1 21.91 19.53 8.80
CA LYS A 1 21.76 19.56 10.27
C LYS A 1 20.66 20.56 10.71
N LYS A 2 20.54 21.76 10.11
CA LYS A 2 19.57 22.80 10.49
C LYS A 2 18.10 22.40 10.23
N ARG A 3 17.82 21.65 9.16
CA ARG A 3 16.45 21.22 8.80
C ARG A 3 15.89 20.13 9.70
N GLY A 4 16.73 19.45 10.48
CA GLY A 4 16.31 18.46 11.46
C GLY A 4 15.74 17.16 10.89
N PHE A 5 15.54 16.18 11.78
CA PHE A 5 14.96 14.86 11.50
C PHE A 5 13.72 14.65 12.36
N ILE A 6 12.70 14.02 11.79
CA ILE A 6 11.53 13.57 12.52
C ILE A 6 11.74 12.10 12.87
N VAL A 7 11.58 11.72 14.14
CA VAL A 7 11.72 10.35 14.63
C VAL A 7 10.38 9.88 15.19
N GLY A 8 9.92 8.74 14.72
CA GLY A 8 8.70 8.07 15.18
C GLY A 8 8.88 6.56 15.24
N HIS A 9 7.84 5.87 15.69
CA HIS A 9 7.80 4.41 15.74
C HIS A 9 6.36 3.89 15.58
N ASP A 10 6.22 2.61 15.24
CA ASP A 10 4.94 1.91 15.35
C ASP A 10 4.76 1.34 16.79
N ASN A 11 3.66 0.62 17.03
CA ASN A 11 3.35 0.06 18.34
C ASN A 11 4.10 -1.28 18.60
N ARG A 12 5.43 -1.29 18.50
CA ARG A 12 6.23 -2.49 18.81
C ARG A 12 7.00 -2.33 20.10
N PHE A 13 7.32 -3.48 20.71
CA PHE A 13 8.14 -3.55 21.91
C PHE A 13 9.44 -2.75 21.72
N LEU A 14 9.77 -1.91 22.69
CA LEU A 14 10.92 -0.99 22.70
C LEU A 14 10.95 0.07 21.58
N GLY A 15 9.87 0.31 20.83
CA GLY A 15 9.85 1.33 19.79
C GLY A 15 10.19 2.73 20.31
N ALA A 16 9.60 3.11 21.45
CA ALA A 16 9.90 4.39 22.11
C ALA A 16 11.36 4.46 22.60
N ASP A 17 11.88 3.40 23.22
CA ASP A 17 13.25 3.36 23.74
C ASP A 17 14.29 3.49 22.62
N PHE A 18 14.12 2.74 21.54
CA PHE A 18 14.98 2.87 20.35
C PHE A 18 14.88 4.24 19.70
N SER A 19 13.70 4.88 19.72
CA SER A 19 13.54 6.26 19.25
C SER A 19 14.39 7.23 20.07
N MET A 20 14.43 7.07 21.40
CA MET A 20 15.27 7.90 22.26
C MET A 20 16.77 7.70 21.97
N GLU A 21 17.21 6.47 21.75
CA GLU A 21 18.61 6.20 21.35
C GLU A 21 18.96 6.87 20.00
N VAL A 22 18.08 6.77 19.01
CA VAL A 22 18.24 7.42 17.70
C VAL A 22 18.32 8.94 17.87
N ILE A 23 17.43 9.55 18.66
CA ILE A 23 17.42 10.99 18.94
C ILE A 23 18.71 11.40 19.63
N GLY A 24 19.17 10.66 20.65
CA GLY A 24 20.42 10.92 21.36
C GLY A 24 21.63 10.90 20.44
N LEU A 25 21.72 9.89 19.55
CA LEU A 25 22.77 9.79 18.55
C LEU A 25 22.77 10.98 17.56
N LEU A 26 21.60 11.36 17.07
CA LEU A 26 21.43 12.49 16.14
C LEU A 26 21.82 13.82 16.82
N GLN A 27 21.41 14.04 18.06
CA GLN A 27 21.76 15.23 18.82
C GLN A 27 23.27 15.35 19.11
N ARG A 28 23.93 14.22 19.41
CA ARG A 28 25.39 14.18 19.56
C ARG A 28 26.11 14.64 18.29
N GLU A 29 25.54 14.36 17.12
CA GLU A 29 26.05 14.82 15.83
C GLU A 29 25.62 16.28 15.49
N GLY A 30 24.94 16.97 16.41
CA GLY A 30 24.43 18.33 16.23
C GLY A 30 23.29 18.43 15.23
N ILE A 31 22.47 17.37 15.13
CA ILE A 31 21.30 17.33 14.27
C ILE A 31 20.07 17.68 15.11
N LYS A 32 19.27 18.65 14.65
CA LYS A 32 17.96 18.95 15.27
C LYS A 32 17.03 17.74 15.10
N THR A 33 16.23 17.43 16.11
CA THR A 33 15.29 16.31 16.10
C THR A 33 13.92 16.73 16.59
N TRP A 34 12.87 16.14 16.02
CA TRP A 34 11.51 16.17 16.54
C TRP A 34 11.06 14.74 16.81
N TYR A 35 10.48 14.52 17.97
CA TYR A 35 9.88 13.23 18.32
C TYR A 35 8.38 13.26 18.08
N ALA A 36 7.91 12.41 17.16
CA ALA A 36 6.52 12.27 16.81
C ALA A 36 5.76 11.23 17.67
N GLY A 37 6.49 10.48 18.51
CA GLY A 37 5.90 9.37 19.26
C GLY A 37 5.52 8.21 18.36
N GLU A 38 4.46 7.51 18.77
CA GLU A 38 3.81 6.51 17.95
C GLU A 38 3.10 7.19 16.76
N ALA A 39 3.58 6.92 15.56
CA ALA A 39 3.15 7.64 14.37
C ALA A 39 3.14 6.78 13.11
N PRO A 40 2.09 6.87 12.29
CA PRO A 40 2.07 6.25 10.96
C PRO A 40 3.14 6.83 10.04
N THR A 41 3.71 5.97 9.19
CA THR A 41 4.71 6.37 8.19
C THR A 41 4.24 7.52 7.29
N PRO A 42 3.01 7.53 6.74
CA PRO A 42 2.54 8.64 5.90
C PRO A 42 2.40 9.98 6.66
N LEU A 43 2.10 9.96 7.95
CA LEU A 43 2.06 11.20 8.74
C LEU A 43 3.46 11.80 8.90
N LEU A 44 4.48 10.96 9.12
CA LEU A 44 5.87 11.41 9.13
C LEU A 44 6.30 11.95 7.76
N SER A 45 5.86 11.32 6.68
CA SER A 45 6.08 11.80 5.31
C SER A 45 5.49 13.20 5.09
N ALA A 46 4.25 13.44 5.47
CA ALA A 46 3.63 14.77 5.44
C ALA A 46 4.36 15.77 6.36
N GLY A 47 4.78 15.32 7.54
CA GLY A 47 5.54 16.11 8.50
C GLY A 47 6.87 16.64 7.96
N ILE A 48 7.55 15.87 7.09
CA ILE A 48 8.79 16.33 6.43
C ILE A 48 8.53 17.63 5.67
N GLU A 49 7.44 17.68 4.91
CA GLU A 49 7.09 18.88 4.17
C GLU A 49 6.65 20.02 5.10
N MET A 50 5.72 19.72 6.03
CA MET A 50 5.13 20.73 6.92
C MET A 50 6.16 21.40 7.83
N LEU A 51 7.23 20.71 8.22
CA LEU A 51 8.32 21.21 9.05
C LEU A 51 9.56 21.60 8.23
N ASN A 52 9.55 21.41 6.90
CA ASN A 52 10.73 21.50 6.06
C ASN A 52 11.90 20.66 6.63
N ALA A 53 11.58 19.47 7.15
CA ALA A 53 12.56 18.56 7.72
C ALA A 53 13.48 17.96 6.64
N ALA A 54 14.67 17.49 7.04
CA ALA A 54 15.60 16.88 6.11
C ALA A 54 15.22 15.44 5.75
N CYS A 55 14.59 14.73 6.70
CA CYS A 55 14.11 13.36 6.54
C CYS A 55 13.25 12.95 7.73
N SER A 56 12.67 11.75 7.66
CA SER A 56 12.13 11.04 8.82
C SER A 56 12.77 9.66 8.99
N ILE A 57 12.77 9.20 10.24
CA ILE A 57 13.11 7.84 10.63
C ILE A 57 11.90 7.29 11.37
N ASN A 58 11.33 6.20 10.86
CA ASN A 58 10.26 5.47 11.53
C ASN A 58 10.75 4.08 11.94
N LEU A 59 10.71 3.77 13.23
CA LEU A 59 11.07 2.45 13.75
C LEU A 59 9.88 1.52 13.57
N THR A 60 9.86 0.85 12.43
CA THR A 60 8.79 -0.08 12.02
C THR A 60 9.29 -1.07 10.98
N PRO A 61 8.93 -2.35 11.08
CA PRO A 61 9.04 -3.33 10.00
C PRO A 61 7.70 -3.50 9.24
N SER A 62 6.78 -2.48 9.30
CA SER A 62 5.45 -2.51 8.69
C SER A 62 4.60 -3.69 9.20
N HIS A 63 4.04 -4.50 8.33
CA HIS A 63 3.14 -5.62 8.60
C HIS A 63 3.80 -6.93 9.10
N ASN A 64 5.11 -6.95 9.27
CA ASN A 64 5.80 -8.15 9.76
C ASN A 64 5.31 -8.55 11.16
N PRO A 65 5.42 -9.85 11.56
CA PRO A 65 5.07 -10.32 12.90
C PRO A 65 5.73 -9.53 14.03
N ALA A 66 5.18 -9.62 15.24
CA ALA A 66 5.58 -8.82 16.41
C ALA A 66 7.06 -8.97 16.82
N ASN A 67 7.68 -10.10 16.51
CA ASN A 67 9.09 -10.39 16.79
C ASN A 67 10.09 -9.80 15.78
N TYR A 68 9.60 -9.06 14.78
CA TYR A 68 10.45 -8.33 13.83
C TYR A 68 10.64 -6.89 14.30
N ALA A 69 11.82 -6.35 14.04
CA ALA A 69 12.13 -4.93 14.14
C ALA A 69 12.59 -4.41 12.78
N GLY A 70 12.45 -3.13 12.54
CA GLY A 70 12.85 -2.50 11.30
C GLY A 70 12.96 -0.99 11.42
N LEU A 71 13.49 -0.38 10.38
CA LEU A 71 13.65 1.06 10.27
C LEU A 71 13.30 1.49 8.84
N LYS A 72 12.35 2.40 8.71
CA LYS A 72 12.07 3.11 7.46
C LYS A 72 12.73 4.48 7.46
N PHE A 73 13.32 4.85 6.34
CA PHE A 73 13.94 6.15 6.11
C PHE A 73 13.24 6.84 4.94
N ASN A 74 12.67 8.01 5.18
CA ASN A 74 12.10 8.84 4.14
C ASN A 74 12.98 10.09 3.96
N PRO A 75 13.57 10.30 2.78
CA PRO A 75 14.37 11.50 2.48
C PRO A 75 13.51 12.77 2.44
N SER A 76 14.14 13.89 2.11
CA SER A 76 13.56 15.24 2.23
C SER A 76 12.34 15.53 1.37
N ASP A 77 11.98 14.65 0.46
CA ASP A 77 10.74 14.71 -0.32
C ASP A 77 9.58 13.89 0.27
N GLY A 78 9.84 13.18 1.37
CA GLY A 78 8.85 12.38 2.08
C GLY A 78 8.54 11.01 1.45
N GLY A 79 9.10 10.67 0.30
CA GLY A 79 8.88 9.36 -0.32
C GLY A 79 9.70 8.24 0.31
N PRO A 80 9.43 6.96 -0.03
CA PRO A 80 10.27 5.86 0.38
C PRO A 80 11.69 6.02 -0.17
N ALA A 81 12.72 5.69 0.63
CA ALA A 81 14.11 5.74 0.19
C ALA A 81 14.36 4.81 -1.00
N GLY A 82 15.06 5.33 -2.00
CA GLY A 82 15.51 4.54 -3.15
C GLY A 82 16.60 3.53 -2.80
N PRO A 83 16.85 2.56 -3.69
CA PRO A 83 17.86 1.52 -3.47
C PRO A 83 19.28 2.07 -3.25
N GLU A 84 19.60 3.21 -3.84
CA GLU A 84 20.89 3.89 -3.70
C GLU A 84 21.13 4.36 -2.25
N ILE A 85 20.08 4.82 -1.58
CA ILE A 85 20.16 5.25 -0.18
C ILE A 85 20.19 4.03 0.74
N THR A 86 19.28 3.07 0.55
CA THR A 86 19.18 1.89 1.42
C THR A 86 20.42 1.02 1.36
N LYS A 87 20.99 0.78 0.16
CA LYS A 87 22.25 0.03 0.00
C LYS A 87 23.42 0.73 0.69
N HIS A 88 23.51 2.06 0.55
CA HIS A 88 24.58 2.80 1.22
C HIS A 88 24.49 2.70 2.74
N ILE A 89 23.27 2.79 3.31
CA ILE A 89 23.03 2.58 4.75
C ILE A 89 23.45 1.17 5.15
N GLU A 90 23.01 0.14 4.41
CA GLU A 90 23.35 -1.27 4.65
C GLU A 90 24.85 -1.53 4.62
N GLU A 91 25.58 -0.96 3.65
CA GLU A 91 27.03 -1.07 3.55
C GLU A 91 27.74 -0.48 4.78
N ILE A 92 27.30 0.70 5.24
CA ILE A 92 27.85 1.33 6.45
C ILE A 92 27.55 0.48 7.68
N VAL A 93 26.32 -0.03 7.83
CA VAL A 93 25.92 -0.87 8.97
C VAL A 93 26.75 -2.15 9.00
N ASN A 94 26.84 -2.86 7.86
CA ASN A 94 27.59 -4.11 7.78
C ASN A 94 29.09 -3.91 8.12
N LYS A 95 29.69 -2.83 7.62
CA LYS A 95 31.07 -2.48 7.98
C LYS A 95 31.22 -2.24 9.48
N LYS A 96 30.31 -1.45 10.08
CA LYS A 96 30.36 -1.17 11.53
C LYS A 96 30.13 -2.41 12.40
N MET A 97 29.25 -3.32 11.98
CA MET A 97 29.02 -4.59 12.69
C MET A 97 30.27 -5.49 12.70
N THR A 98 31.05 -5.50 11.60
CA THR A 98 32.32 -6.25 11.51
C THR A 98 33.40 -5.68 12.40
N ASP A 99 33.39 -4.37 12.63
CA ASP A 99 34.42 -3.66 13.45
C ASP A 99 34.22 -3.81 14.98
N SER A 100 33.34 -4.72 15.44
CA SER A 100 33.06 -5.00 16.87
C SER A 100 32.72 -3.74 17.67
N LEU A 101 31.86 -2.89 17.16
CA LEU A 101 31.47 -1.65 17.80
C LEU A 101 30.75 -1.90 19.12
N VAL A 102 31.35 -1.43 20.22
CA VAL A 102 30.64 -1.28 21.49
C VAL A 102 29.75 -0.04 21.37
N LEU A 103 28.47 -0.26 21.10
CA LEU A 103 27.49 0.84 21.11
C LEU A 103 27.26 1.28 22.56
N GLN A 104 27.66 2.50 22.90
CA GLN A 104 27.25 3.12 24.15
C GLN A 104 25.87 3.74 23.95
N SER A 105 24.94 3.43 24.84
CA SER A 105 23.63 4.09 24.91
C SER A 105 23.82 5.60 25.05
N VAL A 106 23.06 6.36 24.26
CA VAL A 106 23.16 7.84 24.24
C VAL A 106 21.76 8.40 24.47
N LYS A 107 21.50 8.82 25.70
CA LYS A 107 20.25 9.49 26.02
C LYS A 107 20.22 10.90 25.41
N PRO A 108 19.06 11.35 24.90
CA PRO A 108 18.93 12.72 24.41
C PRO A 108 19.06 13.74 25.56
N ALA A 109 19.65 14.90 25.28
CA ALA A 109 19.74 15.98 26.23
C ALA A 109 18.38 16.63 26.49
N SER A 110 17.54 16.70 25.46
CA SER A 110 16.15 17.17 25.53
C SER A 110 15.35 16.53 24.39
N VAL A 111 14.02 16.42 24.55
CA VAL A 111 13.13 15.88 23.53
C VAL A 111 12.13 16.95 23.11
N GLU A 112 12.29 17.46 21.89
CA GLU A 112 11.30 18.35 21.25
C GLU A 112 10.21 17.46 20.61
N THR A 113 9.01 17.48 21.15
CA THR A 113 7.87 16.72 20.62
C THR A 113 7.14 17.51 19.54
N VAL A 114 6.52 16.80 18.61
CA VAL A 114 5.67 17.37 17.55
C VAL A 114 4.33 16.66 17.50
N ASP A 115 3.23 17.42 17.44
CA ASP A 115 1.91 16.87 17.16
C ASP A 115 1.77 16.57 15.66
N ILE A 116 2.19 15.38 15.30
CA ILE A 116 2.19 14.94 13.89
C ILE A 116 0.77 14.78 13.34
N ARG A 117 -0.22 14.49 14.17
CA ARG A 117 -1.63 14.35 13.77
C ARG A 117 -2.23 15.71 13.40
N ALA A 118 -1.97 16.73 14.21
CA ALA A 118 -2.39 18.10 13.90
C ALA A 118 -1.72 18.61 12.61
N LEU A 119 -0.43 18.34 12.43
CA LEU A 119 0.28 18.66 11.17
C LEU A 119 -0.32 17.94 9.97
N TYR A 120 -0.69 16.67 10.12
CA TYR A 120 -1.28 15.90 9.03
C TYR A 120 -2.69 16.40 8.67
N LYS A 121 -3.55 16.72 9.65
CA LYS A 121 -4.86 17.36 9.40
C LYS A 121 -4.69 18.67 8.62
N LYS A 122 -3.74 19.50 9.06
CA LYS A 122 -3.40 20.74 8.35
C LYS A 122 -2.93 20.48 6.94
N PHE A 123 -2.04 19.49 6.74
CA PHE A 123 -1.56 19.07 5.43
C PHE A 123 -2.74 18.69 4.51
N LEU A 124 -3.67 17.83 4.96
CA LEU A 124 -4.84 17.43 4.18
C LEU A 124 -5.69 18.64 3.78
N THR A 125 -5.94 19.56 4.70
CA THR A 125 -6.73 20.78 4.45
C THR A 125 -6.05 21.69 3.42
N GLU A 126 -4.75 21.92 3.54
CA GLU A 126 -3.99 22.76 2.62
C GLU A 126 -3.88 22.14 1.21
N ARG A 127 -3.91 20.80 1.10
CA ARG A 127 -3.90 20.10 -0.18
C ARG A 127 -5.21 20.22 -0.96
N GLY A 128 -6.34 20.21 -0.28
CA GLY A 128 -7.65 20.32 -0.88
C GLY A 128 -8.03 19.22 -1.88
N THR A 129 -7.27 18.11 -1.90
CA THR A 129 -7.60 16.95 -2.75
C THR A 129 -8.87 16.27 -2.25
N LEU A 130 -9.03 16.20 -0.94
CA LEU A 130 -10.23 15.72 -0.25
C LEU A 130 -10.98 16.88 0.42
N HIS A 131 -12.30 16.78 0.49
CA HIS A 131 -13.17 17.74 1.17
C HIS A 131 -13.56 17.17 2.54
N LEU A 132 -12.76 17.46 3.57
CA LEU A 132 -12.96 16.93 4.92
C LEU A 132 -14.34 17.26 5.49
N ASP A 133 -14.85 18.48 5.29
CA ASP A 133 -16.18 18.88 5.73
C ASP A 133 -17.28 18.00 5.14
N SER A 134 -17.20 17.68 3.85
CA SER A 134 -18.16 16.80 3.18
C SER A 134 -18.09 15.35 3.72
N ILE A 135 -16.90 14.89 4.07
CA ILE A 135 -16.69 13.58 4.71
C ILE A 135 -17.33 13.56 6.11
N GLU A 136 -17.07 14.60 6.91
CA GLU A 136 -17.65 14.74 8.25
C GLU A 136 -19.18 14.83 8.21
N ASP A 137 -19.73 15.64 7.29
CA ASP A 137 -21.18 15.80 7.12
C ASP A 137 -21.82 14.48 6.70
N PHE A 138 -21.22 13.73 5.76
CA PHE A 138 -21.71 12.42 5.36
C PHE A 138 -21.77 11.46 6.55
N ILE A 139 -20.69 11.37 7.33
CA ILE A 139 -20.63 10.47 8.50
C ILE A 139 -21.69 10.83 9.54
N ARG A 140 -21.96 12.13 9.77
CA ARG A 140 -22.90 12.59 10.79
C ARG A 140 -24.36 12.52 10.37
N SER A 141 -24.65 12.77 9.11
CA SER A 141 -26.03 12.94 8.62
C SER A 141 -26.62 11.69 7.99
N GLU A 142 -25.79 10.74 7.55
CA GLU A 142 -26.28 9.57 6.84
C GLU A 142 -26.43 8.34 7.72
N ASP A 143 -27.32 7.43 7.29
CA ASP A 143 -27.46 6.11 7.86
C ASP A 143 -26.28 5.24 7.43
N CYS A 144 -25.17 5.36 8.15
CA CYS A 144 -23.93 4.67 7.84
C CYS A 144 -23.32 3.94 9.04
N THR A 145 -22.59 2.87 8.75
CA THR A 145 -21.71 2.18 9.69
C THR A 145 -20.33 2.08 9.08
N ILE A 146 -19.36 2.70 9.73
CA ILE A 146 -17.96 2.71 9.32
C ILE A 146 -17.14 1.99 10.38
N CYS A 147 -16.54 0.85 10.04
CA CYS A 147 -15.71 0.04 10.92
C CYS A 147 -14.24 0.18 10.56
N ILE A 148 -13.41 0.64 11.49
CA ILE A 148 -11.99 0.90 11.33
C ILE A 148 -11.20 -0.04 12.23
N ASP A 149 -10.38 -0.88 11.66
CA ASP A 149 -9.51 -1.77 12.40
C ASP A 149 -8.07 -1.28 12.33
N ASN A 150 -7.52 -0.89 13.48
CA ASN A 150 -6.18 -0.35 13.61
C ASN A 150 -5.10 -1.42 13.83
N VAL A 151 -5.44 -2.70 13.92
CA VAL A 151 -4.55 -3.84 14.24
C VAL A 151 -3.61 -3.58 15.41
N HIS A 152 -4.04 -2.81 16.42
CA HIS A 152 -3.20 -2.30 17.51
C HIS A 152 -2.02 -1.42 17.05
N GLY A 153 -2.05 -0.92 15.81
CA GLY A 153 -0.98 -0.14 15.19
C GLY A 153 -1.01 1.36 15.51
N SER A 154 -0.11 2.11 14.90
CA SER A 154 0.09 3.55 15.12
C SER A 154 -1.05 4.44 14.57
N THR A 155 -2.00 3.87 13.82
CA THR A 155 -3.17 4.61 13.30
C THR A 155 -4.25 4.87 14.35
N ARG A 156 -4.13 4.30 15.56
CA ARG A 156 -5.06 4.51 16.68
C ARG A 156 -5.21 5.99 17.00
N GLY A 157 -6.46 6.47 17.05
CA GLY A 157 -6.80 7.87 17.34
C GLY A 157 -6.48 8.86 16.21
N VAL A 158 -5.93 8.42 15.06
CA VAL A 158 -5.64 9.33 13.92
C VAL A 158 -6.93 9.79 13.27
N ILE A 159 -7.84 8.86 12.97
CA ILE A 159 -9.11 9.20 12.31
C ILE A 159 -9.95 10.13 13.21
N GLU A 160 -10.01 9.86 14.51
CA GLU A 160 -10.72 10.70 15.46
C GLU A 160 -10.10 12.11 15.58
N SER A 161 -8.77 12.22 15.43
CA SER A 161 -8.09 13.53 15.44
C SER A 161 -8.41 14.38 14.20
N ILE A 162 -8.76 13.72 13.08
CA ILE A 162 -9.13 14.40 11.83
C ILE A 162 -10.62 14.74 11.80
N LEU A 163 -11.49 13.74 12.03
CA LEU A 163 -12.93 13.84 11.81
C LEU A 163 -13.74 14.06 13.09
N GLY A 164 -13.10 13.98 14.27
CA GLY A 164 -13.80 13.97 15.54
C GLY A 164 -14.50 12.63 15.82
N SER A 165 -15.19 12.57 16.95
CA SER A 165 -15.95 11.38 17.37
C SER A 165 -17.33 11.35 16.71
N SER A 166 -17.79 10.17 16.33
CA SER A 166 -19.12 9.92 15.78
C SER A 166 -19.62 8.53 16.17
N PRO A 167 -20.92 8.37 16.51
CA PRO A 167 -21.49 7.05 16.80
C PRO A 167 -21.52 6.10 15.59
N GLN A 168 -21.37 6.63 14.38
CA GLN A 168 -21.25 5.83 13.14
C GLN A 168 -19.88 5.19 12.97
N LEU A 169 -18.84 5.70 13.65
CA LEU A 169 -17.49 5.14 13.64
C LEU A 169 -17.37 4.04 14.69
N ARG A 170 -16.94 2.87 14.27
CA ARG A 170 -16.63 1.70 15.10
C ARG A 170 -15.16 1.37 14.98
N PHE A 171 -14.45 1.37 16.09
CA PHE A 171 -13.02 1.09 16.11
C PHE A 171 -12.75 -0.29 16.70
N LEU A 172 -11.88 -1.05 16.04
CA LEU A 172 -11.42 -2.35 16.51
C LEU A 172 -9.91 -2.30 16.80
N ARG A 173 -9.45 -3.14 17.69
CA ARG A 173 -8.04 -3.31 18.06
C ARG A 173 -7.33 -1.98 18.32
N THR A 174 -7.94 -1.18 19.23
CA THR A 174 -7.46 0.14 19.63
C THR A 174 -6.58 0.12 20.89
N GLU A 175 -6.48 -1.02 21.57
CA GLU A 175 -5.68 -1.17 22.78
C GLU A 175 -4.17 -1.18 22.43
N ASP A 176 -3.37 -0.76 23.39
CA ASP A 176 -1.92 -0.91 23.34
C ASP A 176 -1.55 -2.39 23.50
N ASN A 177 -1.20 -3.03 22.38
CA ASN A 177 -0.83 -4.45 22.34
C ASN A 177 0.33 -4.69 21.39
N VAL A 178 1.54 -4.67 21.92
CA VAL A 178 2.80 -4.85 21.17
C VAL A 178 2.92 -6.22 20.48
N LEU A 179 2.06 -7.17 20.83
CA LEU A 179 2.01 -8.50 20.20
C LEU A 179 0.93 -8.60 19.11
N PHE A 180 0.22 -7.50 18.82
CA PHE A 180 -0.85 -7.44 17.80
C PHE A 180 -1.91 -8.54 17.94
N GLY A 181 -2.26 -8.91 19.19
CA GLY A 181 -3.20 -10.01 19.46
C GLY A 181 -2.67 -11.40 19.09
N GLY A 182 -1.35 -11.55 18.92
CA GLY A 182 -0.70 -12.82 18.59
C GLY A 182 -0.82 -13.26 17.13
N ILE A 183 -1.21 -12.36 16.23
CA ILE A 183 -1.30 -12.61 14.79
C ILE A 183 -0.46 -11.61 14.00
N ALA A 184 -0.05 -12.00 12.77
CA ALA A 184 0.62 -11.06 11.88
C ALA A 184 -0.32 -9.89 11.52
N PRO A 185 0.10 -8.65 11.76
CA PRO A 185 -0.79 -7.48 11.67
C PRO A 185 -0.88 -6.94 10.22
N GLU A 186 -1.11 -7.82 9.26
CA GLU A 186 -1.26 -7.45 7.85
C GLU A 186 -2.72 -7.29 7.45
N PRO A 187 -3.05 -6.46 6.44
CA PRO A 187 -4.37 -6.40 5.84
C PRO A 187 -4.65 -7.68 5.03
N SER A 188 -5.11 -8.74 5.70
CA SER A 188 -5.42 -10.04 5.12
C SER A 188 -6.91 -10.39 5.24
N GLU A 189 -7.41 -11.34 4.45
CA GLU A 189 -8.78 -11.83 4.55
C GLU A 189 -9.10 -12.32 5.98
N LYS A 190 -8.15 -13.02 6.60
CA LYS A 190 -8.32 -13.51 7.97
C LYS A 190 -8.49 -12.35 8.95
N ASN A 191 -7.70 -11.30 8.81
CA ASN A 191 -7.76 -10.13 9.69
C ASN A 191 -9.02 -9.27 9.45
N MET A 192 -9.64 -9.34 8.28
CA MET A 192 -10.90 -8.64 7.97
C MET A 192 -12.13 -9.22 8.67
N GLN A 193 -12.07 -10.43 9.23
CA GLN A 193 -13.24 -11.10 9.84
C GLN A 193 -13.93 -10.27 10.93
N GLY A 194 -13.16 -9.56 11.76
CA GLY A 194 -13.71 -8.67 12.80
C GLY A 194 -14.54 -7.53 12.20
N VAL A 195 -13.99 -6.90 11.18
CA VAL A 195 -14.65 -5.83 10.41
C VAL A 195 -15.92 -6.34 9.74
N GLU A 196 -15.84 -7.45 9.02
CA GLU A 196 -16.99 -8.04 8.32
C GLU A 196 -18.12 -8.43 9.27
N ASN A 197 -17.79 -8.90 10.47
CA ASN A 197 -18.79 -9.21 11.50
C ASN A 197 -19.57 -7.95 11.93
N VAL A 198 -18.89 -6.83 12.12
CA VAL A 198 -19.55 -5.54 12.44
C VAL A 198 -20.46 -5.10 11.30
N LEU A 199 -19.98 -5.17 10.04
CA LEU A 199 -20.78 -4.76 8.89
C LEU A 199 -21.99 -5.68 8.64
N ARG A 200 -21.85 -6.97 8.92
CA ARG A 200 -22.94 -7.96 8.78
C ARG A 200 -24.05 -7.73 9.81
N GLN A 201 -23.72 -7.30 11.01
CA GLN A 201 -24.67 -6.99 12.07
C GLN A 201 -25.36 -5.64 11.89
N SER A 202 -24.85 -4.79 11.02
CA SER A 202 -25.43 -3.49 10.73
C SER A 202 -26.54 -3.56 9.67
N ASN A 203 -27.61 -2.81 9.88
CA ASN A 203 -28.67 -2.59 8.90
C ASN A 203 -28.55 -1.24 8.17
N ALA A 204 -27.47 -0.49 8.42
CA ALA A 204 -27.25 0.82 7.80
C ALA A 204 -27.21 0.73 6.28
N ARG A 205 -27.70 1.79 5.62
CA ARG A 205 -27.69 1.90 4.15
C ARG A 205 -26.27 1.92 3.58
N PHE A 206 -25.39 2.68 4.23
CA PHE A 206 -24.00 2.80 3.82
C PHE A 206 -23.10 2.05 4.79
N LYS A 207 -22.23 1.23 4.25
CA LYS A 207 -21.31 0.41 5.04
C LYS A 207 -19.90 0.52 4.49
N LEU A 208 -18.95 0.76 5.37
CA LEU A 208 -17.53 0.72 5.04
C LEU A 208 -16.77 0.06 6.18
N GLY A 209 -15.98 -0.91 5.86
CA GLY A 209 -15.03 -1.51 6.76
C GLY A 209 -13.63 -1.39 6.20
N ILE A 210 -12.68 -1.05 7.04
CA ILE A 210 -11.27 -0.99 6.67
C ILE A 210 -10.40 -1.66 7.72
N ILE A 211 -9.24 -2.13 7.26
CA ILE A 211 -8.13 -2.55 8.10
C ILE A 211 -6.85 -1.87 7.60
N MET A 212 -6.07 -1.32 8.51
CA MET A 212 -4.78 -0.70 8.21
C MET A 212 -3.65 -1.52 8.85
N ASP A 213 -2.45 -1.51 8.25
CA ASP A 213 -1.29 -2.16 8.87
C ASP A 213 -0.68 -1.29 10.00
N PRO A 214 0.25 -1.83 10.80
CA PRO A 214 0.72 -1.15 12.02
C PRO A 214 1.30 0.25 11.82
N ASP A 215 1.92 0.51 10.69
CA ASP A 215 2.49 1.82 10.37
C ASP A 215 1.65 2.62 9.37
N GLY A 216 0.43 2.17 9.10
CA GLY A 216 -0.61 2.93 8.41
C GLY A 216 -0.32 3.25 6.95
N ASP A 217 0.51 2.42 6.28
CA ASP A 217 0.82 2.65 4.88
C ASP A 217 0.02 1.74 3.93
N ARG A 218 -0.67 0.69 4.43
CA ARG A 218 -1.53 -0.22 3.68
C ARG A 218 -2.94 -0.24 4.21
N ILE A 219 -3.90 -0.41 3.28
CA ILE A 219 -5.31 -0.44 3.61
C ILE A 219 -6.07 -1.44 2.74
N ARG A 220 -6.98 -2.19 3.35
CA ARG A 220 -7.94 -3.05 2.67
C ARG A 220 -9.35 -2.69 3.09
N TYR A 221 -10.31 -2.91 2.19
CA TYR A 221 -11.69 -2.46 2.35
C TYR A 221 -12.68 -3.61 2.26
N ALA A 222 -13.85 -3.41 2.90
CA ALA A 222 -15.07 -4.19 2.73
C ALA A 222 -16.28 -3.27 2.88
N ASP A 223 -17.43 -3.64 2.31
CA ASP A 223 -18.67 -2.86 2.46
C ASP A 223 -19.88 -3.69 2.91
N GLY A 224 -19.62 -4.88 3.45
CA GLY A 224 -20.65 -5.81 3.89
C GLY A 224 -21.19 -6.72 2.77
N SER A 225 -20.98 -6.38 1.50
CA SER A 225 -21.30 -7.23 0.35
C SER A 225 -20.09 -8.04 -0.12
N MET A 226 -18.90 -7.40 -0.13
CA MET A 226 -17.64 -8.04 -0.51
C MET A 226 -16.45 -7.29 0.08
N GLN A 227 -15.28 -7.94 0.07
CA GLN A 227 -14.01 -7.26 0.21
C GLN A 227 -13.64 -6.58 -1.11
N ILE A 228 -13.10 -5.35 -1.02
CA ILE A 228 -12.65 -4.58 -2.18
C ILE A 228 -11.11 -4.48 -2.12
N PRO A 229 -10.37 -5.39 -2.79
CA PRO A 229 -8.93 -5.32 -2.86
C PRO A 229 -8.47 -4.06 -3.61
N MET A 230 -7.22 -3.66 -3.39
CA MET A 230 -6.65 -2.45 -4.00
C MET A 230 -6.69 -2.47 -5.53
N ASN A 231 -6.68 -3.64 -6.15
CA ASN A 231 -6.91 -3.79 -7.59
C ASN A 231 -8.20 -3.13 -8.09
N TYR A 232 -9.27 -3.22 -7.30
CA TYR A 232 -10.54 -2.56 -7.61
C TYR A 232 -10.56 -1.14 -7.06
N PHE A 233 -10.11 -0.95 -5.82
CA PHE A 233 -10.14 0.37 -5.19
C PHE A 233 -9.33 1.42 -5.98
N GLY A 234 -8.15 1.05 -6.49
CA GLY A 234 -7.35 1.93 -7.35
C GLY A 234 -8.06 2.32 -8.65
N ALA A 235 -8.85 1.42 -9.24
CA ALA A 235 -9.68 1.72 -10.40
C ALA A 235 -10.82 2.68 -10.06
N LEU A 236 -11.53 2.46 -8.93
CA LEU A 236 -12.53 3.39 -8.39
C LEU A 236 -11.92 4.77 -8.13
N ALA A 237 -10.73 4.80 -7.51
CA ALA A 237 -10.00 6.03 -7.21
C ALA A 237 -9.66 6.82 -8.48
N LEU A 238 -9.14 6.15 -9.53
CA LEU A 238 -8.90 6.81 -10.81
C LEU A 238 -10.18 7.43 -11.37
N HIS A 239 -11.24 6.63 -11.45
CA HIS A 239 -12.51 7.11 -12.02
C HIS A 239 -13.07 8.28 -11.20
N PHE A 240 -13.10 8.16 -9.88
CA PHE A 240 -13.61 9.20 -8.98
C PHE A 240 -12.80 10.51 -9.10
N LEU A 241 -11.49 10.43 -8.97
CA LEU A 241 -10.61 11.60 -9.03
C LEU A 241 -10.67 12.27 -10.40
N ARG A 242 -10.81 11.50 -11.47
CA ARG A 242 -10.92 12.03 -12.82
C ARG A 242 -12.29 12.59 -13.13
N VAL A 243 -13.37 11.83 -12.86
CA VAL A 243 -14.73 12.16 -13.30
C VAL A 243 -15.41 13.12 -12.35
N TYR A 244 -15.30 12.92 -11.04
CA TYR A 244 -15.98 13.77 -10.04
C TYR A 244 -15.10 14.94 -9.57
N LYS A 245 -13.82 14.70 -9.31
CA LYS A 245 -12.89 15.75 -8.84
C LYS A 245 -12.21 16.49 -10.00
N LYS A 246 -12.38 16.07 -11.26
CA LYS A 246 -11.82 16.70 -12.48
C LYS A 246 -10.29 16.83 -12.48
N ILE A 247 -9.59 16.00 -11.74
CA ILE A 247 -8.13 15.98 -11.69
C ILE A 247 -7.59 15.42 -13.00
N SER A 248 -6.61 16.10 -13.58
CA SER A 248 -5.95 15.70 -14.83
C SER A 248 -4.55 15.16 -14.55
N GLY A 249 -4.08 14.24 -15.38
CA GLY A 249 -2.76 13.62 -15.26
C GLY A 249 -2.74 12.22 -15.85
N ILE A 250 -1.88 11.38 -15.32
CA ILE A 250 -1.72 9.98 -15.70
C ILE A 250 -2.21 9.06 -14.58
N VAL A 251 -2.27 7.74 -14.83
CA VAL A 251 -2.34 6.74 -13.76
C VAL A 251 -1.03 5.99 -13.67
N ALA A 252 -0.48 5.83 -12.46
CA ALA A 252 0.68 5.01 -12.17
C ALA A 252 0.26 3.76 -11.40
N LYS A 253 0.61 2.57 -11.91
CA LYS A 253 0.28 1.30 -11.27
C LYS A 253 1.44 0.30 -11.36
N SER A 254 1.51 -0.66 -10.44
CA SER A 254 2.44 -1.77 -10.59
C SER A 254 1.98 -2.74 -11.69
N VAL A 255 2.94 -3.42 -12.31
CA VAL A 255 2.66 -4.37 -13.40
C VAL A 255 1.77 -5.55 -12.97
N GLY A 256 1.70 -5.83 -11.66
CA GLY A 256 0.85 -6.88 -11.07
C GLY A 256 -0.59 -6.46 -10.77
N THR A 257 -0.98 -5.20 -11.02
CA THR A 257 -2.35 -4.71 -10.78
C THR A 257 -3.30 -4.96 -11.95
N SER A 258 -4.61 -4.93 -11.63
CA SER A 258 -5.71 -5.15 -12.58
C SER A 258 -5.66 -4.22 -13.80
N ASN A 259 -6.09 -4.74 -14.94
CA ASN A 259 -6.31 -3.98 -16.17
C ASN A 259 -7.68 -3.28 -16.23
N LEU A 260 -8.52 -3.41 -15.20
CA LEU A 260 -9.74 -2.59 -15.09
C LEU A 260 -9.39 -1.09 -15.16
N VAL A 261 -8.32 -0.69 -14.47
CA VAL A 261 -7.85 0.70 -14.51
C VAL A 261 -7.36 1.11 -15.90
N ASN A 262 -6.78 0.19 -16.68
CA ASN A 262 -6.37 0.45 -18.06
C ASN A 262 -7.60 0.71 -18.96
N ALA A 263 -8.67 -0.08 -18.79
CA ALA A 263 -9.92 0.12 -19.55
C ALA A 263 -10.58 1.47 -19.25
N ILE A 264 -10.59 1.89 -17.97
CA ILE A 264 -11.07 3.23 -17.58
C ILE A 264 -10.18 4.30 -18.20
N ALA A 265 -8.86 4.15 -18.09
CA ALA A 265 -7.90 5.13 -18.59
C ALA A 265 -8.00 5.30 -20.11
N GLU A 266 -8.11 4.19 -20.86
CA GLU A 266 -8.28 4.21 -22.31
C GLU A 266 -9.54 4.99 -22.71
N LYS A 267 -10.70 4.68 -22.10
CA LYS A 267 -11.96 5.36 -22.42
C LYS A 267 -11.95 6.85 -22.05
N LEU A 268 -11.21 7.24 -21.03
CA LEU A 268 -11.09 8.62 -20.57
C LEU A 268 -9.89 9.38 -21.17
N GLY A 269 -9.12 8.74 -22.07
CA GLY A 269 -7.94 9.34 -22.70
C GLY A 269 -6.80 9.65 -21.72
N ILE A 270 -6.61 8.79 -20.70
CA ILE A 270 -5.59 8.96 -19.64
C ILE A 270 -4.40 8.04 -19.92
N PRO A 271 -3.16 8.55 -19.96
CA PRO A 271 -1.98 7.70 -20.08
C PRO A 271 -1.80 6.80 -18.86
N VAL A 272 -1.39 5.54 -19.09
CA VAL A 272 -1.04 4.57 -18.05
C VAL A 272 0.48 4.38 -18.00
N ARG A 273 1.05 4.40 -16.80
CA ARG A 273 2.45 4.05 -16.55
C ARG A 273 2.51 2.82 -15.63
N GLU A 274 2.93 1.69 -16.20
CA GLU A 274 3.18 0.46 -15.46
C GLU A 274 4.63 0.43 -14.98
N THR A 275 4.84 0.19 -13.68
CA THR A 275 6.15 0.13 -13.05
C THR A 275 6.43 -1.27 -12.48
N PRO A 276 7.67 -1.60 -12.15
CA PRO A 276 7.96 -2.73 -11.27
C PRO A 276 7.17 -2.62 -9.96
N VAL A 277 6.92 -3.76 -9.30
CA VAL A 277 6.31 -3.79 -7.96
C VAL A 277 7.17 -3.02 -6.96
N GLY A 278 6.51 -2.23 -6.12
CA GLY A 278 7.13 -1.42 -5.08
C GLY A 278 6.85 0.07 -5.24
N PHE A 279 6.23 0.65 -4.23
CA PHE A 279 5.68 2.02 -4.23
C PHE A 279 6.71 3.10 -4.60
N LYS A 280 7.98 2.89 -4.23
CA LYS A 280 9.11 3.77 -4.61
C LYS A 280 9.26 4.01 -6.12
N ASN A 281 8.76 3.08 -6.94
CA ASN A 281 8.83 3.18 -8.40
C ASN A 281 7.83 4.20 -8.96
N PHE A 282 6.85 4.65 -8.18
CA PHE A 282 5.90 5.70 -8.57
C PHE A 282 6.45 7.10 -8.37
N ARG A 283 7.53 7.27 -7.60
CA ARG A 283 8.13 8.59 -7.29
C ARG A 283 8.26 9.53 -8.48
N PRO A 284 8.74 9.11 -9.68
CA PRO A 284 8.86 10.01 -10.84
C PRO A 284 7.53 10.66 -11.26
N TYR A 285 6.42 9.96 -11.04
CA TYR A 285 5.07 10.39 -11.42
C TYR A 285 4.32 11.11 -10.30
N MET A 286 4.81 11.07 -9.08
CA MET A 286 4.18 11.68 -7.91
C MET A 286 4.80 13.02 -7.52
N LEU A 287 6.05 13.28 -7.93
CA LEU A 287 6.71 14.56 -7.68
C LEU A 287 5.89 15.72 -8.24
N ARG A 288 5.80 16.84 -7.51
CA ARG A 288 5.10 18.05 -7.98
C ARG A 288 5.74 18.68 -9.21
N SER A 289 7.03 18.47 -9.39
CA SER A 289 7.80 18.91 -10.55
C SER A 289 7.66 17.98 -11.76
N SER A 290 6.96 16.84 -11.63
CA SER A 290 6.79 15.91 -12.74
C SER A 290 5.89 16.52 -13.82
N GLU A 291 6.28 16.40 -15.08
CA GLU A 291 5.45 16.71 -16.24
C GLU A 291 4.28 15.73 -16.39
N GLU A 292 4.50 14.48 -16.00
CA GLU A 292 3.51 13.39 -15.99
C GLU A 292 3.04 13.10 -14.55
N ARG A 293 2.22 13.98 -13.98
CA ARG A 293 1.72 13.79 -12.62
C ARG A 293 0.63 12.75 -12.54
N ALA A 294 0.77 11.83 -11.60
CA ALA A 294 -0.24 10.82 -11.34
C ALA A 294 -1.51 11.42 -10.71
N ILE A 295 -2.68 11.07 -11.26
CA ILE A 295 -3.99 11.26 -10.62
C ILE A 295 -4.06 10.35 -9.39
N VAL A 296 -3.65 9.09 -9.58
CA VAL A 296 -3.54 8.07 -8.54
C VAL A 296 -2.33 7.18 -8.83
N ALA A 297 -1.65 6.77 -7.76
CA ALA A 297 -0.59 5.77 -7.78
C ALA A 297 -0.95 4.66 -6.79
N PHE A 298 -0.96 3.39 -7.23
CA PHE A 298 -1.36 2.27 -6.39
C PHE A 298 -0.72 0.95 -6.80
N GLU A 299 -0.61 0.05 -5.84
CA GLU A 299 -0.07 -1.29 -6.04
C GLU A 299 -1.01 -2.36 -5.45
N GLU A 300 -1.00 -3.55 -6.02
CA GLU A 300 -1.84 -4.69 -5.63
C GLU A 300 -1.64 -5.13 -4.17
N SER A 301 -0.59 -4.63 -3.52
CA SER A 301 -0.22 -4.93 -2.13
C SER A 301 -0.82 -3.94 -1.11
N ASP A 302 -2.00 -3.40 -1.42
CA ASP A 302 -2.83 -2.60 -0.53
C ASP A 302 -2.27 -1.17 -0.26
N GLY A 303 -1.40 -0.65 -1.15
CA GLY A 303 -0.83 0.71 -1.07
C GLY A 303 -1.42 1.68 -2.10
N ILE A 304 -1.75 2.89 -1.67
CA ILE A 304 -2.30 3.97 -2.51
C ILE A 304 -1.80 5.35 -2.08
N SER A 305 -1.61 6.22 -3.05
CA SER A 305 -1.51 7.67 -2.90
C SER A 305 -2.08 8.35 -4.16
N ALA A 306 -2.23 9.65 -4.15
CA ALA A 306 -2.89 10.35 -5.25
C ALA A 306 -2.27 11.73 -5.53
N TYR A 307 -2.84 12.41 -6.51
CA TYR A 307 -2.47 13.77 -6.90
C TYR A 307 -2.38 14.69 -5.68
N ASN A 308 -1.29 15.44 -5.62
CA ASN A 308 -1.06 16.47 -4.60
C ASN A 308 -1.04 15.95 -3.15
N HIS A 309 -0.76 14.65 -2.97
CA HIS A 309 -0.59 14.01 -1.67
C HIS A 309 0.89 13.71 -1.38
N THR A 310 1.19 12.91 -0.36
CA THR A 310 2.57 12.46 -0.07
C THR A 310 3.11 11.53 -1.15
N LEU A 311 4.43 11.39 -1.23
CA LEU A 311 5.08 10.40 -2.09
C LEU A 311 5.09 9.00 -1.48
N GLU A 312 4.66 8.87 -0.22
CA GLU A 312 4.46 7.60 0.48
C GLU A 312 3.01 7.14 0.28
N LYS A 313 2.78 5.83 0.31
CA LYS A 313 1.43 5.25 0.37
C LYS A 313 0.79 5.56 1.72
N ASP A 314 -0.51 5.76 1.72
CA ASP A 314 -1.22 6.32 2.86
C ASP A 314 -2.59 5.69 3.06
N ALA A 315 -2.70 4.89 4.14
CA ALA A 315 -3.94 4.22 4.51
C ALA A 315 -5.00 5.20 5.01
N VAL A 316 -4.59 6.25 5.72
CA VAL A 316 -5.52 7.27 6.25
C VAL A 316 -6.14 8.07 5.11
N PHE A 317 -5.32 8.48 4.14
CA PHE A 317 -5.82 9.09 2.90
C PHE A 317 -6.74 8.14 2.14
N GLY A 318 -6.36 6.87 2.00
CA GLY A 318 -7.18 5.85 1.34
C GLY A 318 -8.55 5.68 2.00
N PHE A 319 -8.62 5.72 3.33
CA PHE A 319 -9.87 5.71 4.07
C PHE A 319 -10.73 6.96 3.78
N LEU A 320 -10.16 8.14 3.91
CA LEU A 320 -10.88 9.40 3.65
C LEU A 320 -11.39 9.47 2.22
N LEU A 321 -10.60 9.02 1.25
CA LEU A 321 -11.00 8.93 -0.15
C LEU A 321 -12.19 7.97 -0.35
N ALA A 322 -12.21 6.81 0.33
CA ALA A 322 -13.33 5.87 0.26
C ALA A 322 -14.63 6.49 0.79
N VAL A 323 -14.56 7.21 1.92
CA VAL A 323 -15.74 7.89 2.48
C VAL A 323 -16.22 9.01 1.57
N GLU A 324 -15.30 9.81 0.99
CA GLU A 324 -15.69 10.87 0.03
C GLU A 324 -16.32 10.29 -1.24
N MET A 325 -15.82 9.14 -1.73
CA MET A 325 -16.46 8.43 -2.84
C MET A 325 -17.90 8.09 -2.51
N MET A 326 -18.16 7.50 -1.34
CA MET A 326 -19.52 7.13 -0.92
C MET A 326 -20.41 8.37 -0.77
N ALA A 327 -19.88 9.44 -0.18
CA ALA A 327 -20.60 10.71 0.02
C ALA A 327 -21.06 11.31 -1.32
N VAL A 328 -20.18 11.35 -2.32
CA VAL A 328 -20.41 11.98 -3.62
C VAL A 328 -21.21 11.07 -4.55
N THR A 329 -20.87 9.79 -4.63
CA THR A 329 -21.52 8.85 -5.55
C THR A 329 -22.85 8.33 -5.02
N ARG A 330 -23.10 8.42 -3.72
CA ARG A 330 -24.26 7.85 -3.01
C ARG A 330 -24.35 6.33 -3.22
N ARG A 331 -23.19 5.65 -3.29
CA ARG A 331 -23.00 4.21 -3.49
C ARG A 331 -22.11 3.63 -2.41
N ASN A 332 -22.34 2.38 -2.00
CA ASN A 332 -21.31 1.57 -1.38
C ASN A 332 -20.21 1.25 -2.39
N LEU A 333 -19.02 0.87 -1.94
CA LEU A 333 -17.89 0.63 -2.85
C LEU A 333 -18.18 -0.50 -3.85
N SER A 334 -18.88 -1.57 -3.43
CA SER A 334 -19.28 -2.67 -4.33
C SER A 334 -20.32 -2.24 -5.36
N GLU A 335 -21.25 -1.39 -4.98
CA GLU A 335 -22.25 -0.84 -5.91
C GLU A 335 -21.57 0.04 -6.96
N TYR A 336 -20.62 0.90 -6.51
CA TYR A 336 -19.85 1.74 -7.43
C TYR A 336 -18.93 0.90 -8.34
N LEU A 337 -18.32 -0.16 -7.79
CA LEU A 337 -17.51 -1.10 -8.58
C LEU A 337 -18.37 -1.79 -9.66
N LYS A 338 -19.59 -2.18 -9.31
CA LYS A 338 -20.51 -2.78 -10.27
C LYS A 338 -20.81 -1.81 -11.42
N ASP A 339 -21.16 -0.55 -11.12
CA ASP A 339 -21.41 0.46 -12.15
C ASP A 339 -20.17 0.63 -13.08
N ILE A 340 -18.96 0.65 -12.51
CA ILE A 340 -17.71 0.71 -13.25
C ILE A 340 -17.50 -0.54 -14.12
N MET A 341 -17.72 -1.73 -13.58
CA MET A 341 -17.57 -2.96 -14.35
C MET A 341 -18.61 -3.10 -15.46
N ASP A 342 -19.85 -2.66 -15.24
CA ASP A 342 -20.89 -2.64 -16.26
C ASP A 342 -20.49 -1.71 -17.43
N GLU A 343 -19.78 -0.61 -17.14
CA GLU A 343 -19.36 0.37 -18.14
C GLU A 343 -18.05 0.03 -18.86
N TYR A 344 -17.05 -0.51 -18.12
CA TYR A 344 -15.67 -0.72 -18.60
C TYR A 344 -15.30 -2.18 -18.79
N GLY A 345 -16.18 -3.11 -18.41
CA GLY A 345 -15.99 -4.57 -18.51
C GLY A 345 -15.52 -5.22 -17.21
N TYR A 346 -15.70 -6.52 -17.15
CA TYR A 346 -15.45 -7.34 -15.98
C TYR A 346 -14.02 -7.86 -15.95
N TYR A 347 -13.35 -7.70 -14.81
CA TYR A 347 -11.98 -8.11 -14.53
C TYR A 347 -11.94 -8.77 -13.15
N TYR A 348 -11.29 -9.93 -13.05
CA TYR A 348 -11.23 -10.74 -11.84
C TYR A 348 -9.77 -10.99 -11.43
N PRO A 349 -9.09 -9.97 -10.85
CA PRO A 349 -7.73 -10.11 -10.37
C PRO A 349 -7.68 -11.02 -9.13
N ASP A 350 -6.56 -11.74 -8.98
CA ASP A 350 -6.29 -12.53 -7.79
C ASP A 350 -4.78 -12.78 -7.64
N ARG A 351 -4.35 -13.27 -6.47
CA ARG A 351 -2.94 -13.57 -6.18
C ARG A 351 -2.77 -14.84 -5.37
N SER A 352 -1.69 -15.56 -5.63
CA SER A 352 -1.31 -16.78 -4.91
C SER A 352 0.21 -16.91 -4.90
N GLY A 353 0.74 -18.03 -4.46
CA GLY A 353 2.17 -18.30 -4.53
C GLY A 353 2.52 -19.75 -4.18
N LEU A 354 3.69 -20.15 -4.65
CA LEU A 354 4.29 -21.45 -4.42
C LEU A 354 5.54 -21.29 -3.54
N ALA A 355 5.57 -22.01 -2.40
CA ALA A 355 6.80 -22.13 -1.62
C ALA A 355 7.83 -22.96 -2.41
N VAL A 356 9.08 -22.52 -2.40
CA VAL A 356 10.19 -23.24 -3.02
C VAL A 356 11.24 -23.60 -1.97
N ASP A 357 12.03 -24.62 -2.26
CA ASP A 357 13.13 -24.99 -1.37
C ASP A 357 14.08 -23.78 -1.20
N PRO A 358 14.40 -23.37 0.04
CA PRO A 358 15.36 -22.30 0.31
C PRO A 358 16.70 -22.48 -0.42
N ALA A 359 17.14 -23.73 -0.63
CA ALA A 359 18.36 -24.03 -1.36
C ALA A 359 18.31 -23.66 -2.86
N VAL A 360 17.11 -23.59 -3.43
CA VAL A 360 16.89 -23.21 -4.84
C VAL A 360 16.60 -21.71 -4.97
N ALA A 361 16.35 -21.01 -3.87
CA ALA A 361 16.05 -19.58 -3.87
C ALA A 361 17.25 -18.73 -4.34
N GLY A 362 16.99 -17.45 -4.64
CA GLY A 362 18.02 -16.49 -5.05
C GLY A 362 18.34 -16.52 -6.54
N LYS A 363 19.62 -16.37 -6.90
CA LYS A 363 20.05 -16.20 -8.30
C LYS A 363 19.68 -17.38 -9.22
N SER A 364 19.76 -18.60 -8.70
CA SER A 364 19.40 -19.82 -9.45
C SER A 364 17.91 -19.82 -9.83
N LEU A 365 17.04 -19.49 -8.88
CA LEU A 365 15.60 -19.38 -9.14
C LEU A 365 15.29 -18.28 -10.16
N LEU A 366 15.91 -17.11 -10.04
CA LEU A 366 15.77 -16.01 -10.99
C LEU A 366 16.14 -16.45 -12.42
N GLN A 367 17.26 -17.15 -12.57
CA GLN A 367 17.73 -17.64 -13.88
C GLN A 367 16.76 -18.66 -14.47
N LYS A 368 16.27 -19.61 -13.68
CA LYS A 368 15.29 -20.62 -14.11
C LYS A 368 13.97 -19.95 -14.55
N LEU A 369 13.42 -19.05 -13.75
CA LEU A 369 12.18 -18.34 -14.08
C LEU A 369 12.33 -17.41 -15.29
N SER A 370 13.53 -16.88 -15.56
CA SER A 370 13.77 -16.02 -16.72
C SER A 370 13.60 -16.74 -18.07
N THR A 371 13.65 -18.09 -18.10
CA THR A 371 13.44 -18.90 -19.30
C THR A 371 11.97 -18.97 -19.74
N ILE A 372 11.02 -18.61 -18.86
CA ILE A 372 9.57 -18.65 -19.14
C ILE A 372 9.25 -17.79 -20.36
N LYS A 373 9.82 -16.57 -20.45
CA LYS A 373 9.62 -15.65 -21.58
C LYS A 373 10.03 -16.24 -22.94
N ASP A 374 10.96 -17.19 -22.96
CA ASP A 374 11.45 -17.80 -24.19
C ASP A 374 10.54 -18.94 -24.68
N ARG A 375 9.79 -19.56 -23.76
CA ARG A 375 8.82 -20.62 -24.07
C ARG A 375 7.45 -20.05 -24.46
N TYR A 376 7.04 -18.95 -23.87
CA TYR A 376 5.71 -18.34 -24.05
C TYR A 376 5.83 -17.01 -24.82
N LYS A 377 6.22 -17.08 -26.09
CA LYS A 377 6.35 -15.91 -26.96
C LYS A 377 4.99 -15.50 -27.54
N LYS A 378 4.88 -14.27 -27.99
CA LYS A 378 3.73 -13.79 -28.77
C LYS A 378 3.38 -14.77 -29.90
N GLY A 379 2.12 -15.14 -30.01
CA GLY A 379 1.61 -16.11 -30.96
C GLY A 379 1.63 -17.57 -30.47
N THR A 380 2.20 -17.86 -29.29
CA THR A 380 2.15 -19.21 -28.71
C THR A 380 0.72 -19.59 -28.37
N ALA A 381 0.24 -20.72 -28.89
CA ALA A 381 -1.05 -21.29 -28.49
C ALA A 381 -0.94 -22.00 -27.13
N ILE A 382 -1.90 -21.81 -26.26
CA ILE A 382 -1.96 -22.38 -24.92
C ILE A 382 -3.40 -22.74 -24.58
N THR A 383 -3.59 -23.74 -23.72
CA THR A 383 -4.93 -24.11 -23.21
C THR A 383 -5.06 -23.67 -21.76
N ILE A 384 -6.12 -22.94 -21.45
CA ILE A 384 -6.48 -22.50 -20.11
C ILE A 384 -7.84 -23.14 -19.78
N GLY A 385 -7.86 -24.08 -18.83
CA GLY A 385 -9.05 -24.89 -18.61
C GLY A 385 -9.45 -25.65 -19.88
N SER A 386 -10.66 -25.38 -20.39
CA SER A 386 -11.16 -25.93 -21.67
C SER A 386 -10.98 -24.99 -22.87
N HIS A 387 -10.42 -23.79 -22.66
CA HIS A 387 -10.36 -22.74 -23.67
C HIS A 387 -8.97 -22.66 -24.32
N ALA A 388 -8.93 -22.69 -25.67
CA ALA A 388 -7.71 -22.32 -26.41
C ALA A 388 -7.53 -20.81 -26.35
N ARG A 389 -6.29 -20.38 -26.08
CA ARG A 389 -5.87 -18.96 -26.04
C ARG A 389 -4.57 -18.80 -26.81
N THR A 390 -4.30 -17.58 -27.20
CA THR A 390 -3.03 -17.22 -27.83
C THR A 390 -2.31 -16.17 -26.99
N VAL A 391 -1.01 -16.32 -26.78
CA VAL A 391 -0.20 -15.30 -26.12
C VAL A 391 -0.18 -14.04 -27.00
N LYS A 392 -0.80 -12.96 -26.50
CA LYS A 392 -0.85 -11.66 -27.15
C LYS A 392 0.42 -10.84 -26.91
N ASP A 393 0.95 -10.91 -25.69
CA ASP A 393 2.15 -10.15 -25.29
C ASP A 393 2.84 -10.79 -24.08
N VAL A 394 4.14 -10.47 -23.90
CA VAL A 394 4.94 -10.89 -22.73
C VAL A 394 5.71 -9.71 -22.19
N ILE A 395 5.38 -9.32 -20.96
CA ILE A 395 5.95 -8.17 -20.26
C ILE A 395 6.95 -8.67 -19.21
N THR A 396 8.16 -8.13 -19.21
CA THR A 396 9.27 -8.57 -18.35
C THR A 396 9.81 -7.45 -17.45
N VAL A 397 8.97 -6.51 -17.07
CA VAL A 397 9.33 -5.37 -16.23
C VAL A 397 9.72 -5.82 -14.81
N ASP A 398 8.98 -6.80 -14.26
CA ASP A 398 9.28 -7.40 -12.95
C ASP A 398 8.74 -8.84 -12.92
N GLY A 399 9.60 -9.82 -13.21
CA GLY A 399 9.17 -11.19 -13.46
C GLY A 399 8.69 -11.39 -14.91
N THR A 400 7.78 -12.34 -15.13
CA THR A 400 7.21 -12.62 -16.46
C THR A 400 5.69 -12.56 -16.40
N LYS A 401 5.11 -11.57 -17.06
CA LYS A 401 3.65 -11.42 -17.25
C LYS A 401 3.28 -11.84 -18.66
N ILE A 402 2.45 -12.87 -18.79
CA ILE A 402 1.94 -13.40 -20.06
C ILE A 402 0.50 -12.89 -20.21
N VAL A 403 0.26 -12.13 -21.27
CA VAL A 403 -1.06 -11.58 -21.61
C VAL A 403 -1.67 -12.39 -22.74
N PHE A 404 -2.93 -12.81 -22.60
CA PHE A 404 -3.66 -13.61 -23.58
C PHE A 404 -4.54 -12.74 -24.49
N ASP A 405 -5.02 -13.34 -25.57
CA ASP A 405 -5.82 -12.65 -26.61
C ASP A 405 -7.17 -12.13 -26.11
N ASP A 406 -7.76 -12.75 -25.08
CA ASP A 406 -8.98 -12.29 -24.42
C ASP A 406 -8.75 -11.16 -23.38
N GLY A 407 -7.48 -10.77 -23.18
CA GLY A 407 -7.08 -9.76 -22.21
C GLY A 407 -6.87 -10.29 -20.79
N SER A 408 -7.11 -11.58 -20.53
CA SER A 408 -6.68 -12.21 -19.28
C SER A 408 -5.15 -12.32 -19.24
N TRP A 409 -4.57 -12.48 -18.05
CA TRP A 409 -3.12 -12.58 -17.91
C TRP A 409 -2.71 -13.33 -16.64
N LEU A 410 -1.51 -13.85 -16.65
CA LEU A 410 -0.80 -14.33 -15.46
C LEU A 410 0.60 -13.72 -15.38
N MET A 411 1.09 -13.54 -14.16
CA MET A 411 2.44 -13.05 -13.88
C MET A 411 3.11 -13.95 -12.86
N ILE A 412 4.33 -14.37 -13.15
CA ILE A 412 5.17 -15.20 -12.29
C ILE A 412 6.36 -14.35 -11.86
N ARG A 413 6.52 -14.20 -10.54
CA ARG A 413 7.54 -13.34 -9.95
C ARG A 413 8.18 -14.02 -8.74
N PRO A 414 9.51 -14.12 -8.64
CA PRO A 414 10.17 -14.54 -7.41
C PRO A 414 9.96 -13.51 -6.30
N SER A 415 9.76 -13.95 -5.06
CA SER A 415 9.77 -13.05 -3.90
C SER A 415 11.20 -12.58 -3.65
N GLY A 416 11.37 -11.28 -3.34
CA GLY A 416 12.67 -10.73 -2.97
C GLY A 416 13.08 -10.99 -1.52
N THR A 417 12.14 -11.43 -0.67
CA THR A 417 12.33 -11.54 0.79
C THR A 417 12.08 -12.95 1.33
N GLU A 418 11.42 -13.82 0.58
CA GLU A 418 11.01 -15.16 1.01
C GLU A 418 11.37 -16.20 -0.05
N PRO A 419 11.62 -17.48 0.32
CA PRO A 419 11.78 -18.58 -0.63
C PRO A 419 10.42 -18.97 -1.24
N LYS A 420 9.88 -18.10 -2.10
CA LYS A 420 8.54 -18.20 -2.68
C LYS A 420 8.47 -17.60 -4.08
N VAL A 421 7.72 -18.23 -4.95
CA VAL A 421 7.30 -17.64 -6.23
C VAL A 421 5.87 -17.13 -6.07
N ARG A 422 5.65 -15.87 -6.41
CA ARG A 422 4.34 -15.22 -6.35
C ARG A 422 3.68 -15.28 -7.72
N PHE A 423 2.38 -15.54 -7.71
CA PHE A 423 1.52 -15.51 -8.88
C PHE A 423 0.52 -14.37 -8.74
N TYR A 424 0.38 -13.60 -9.79
CA TYR A 424 -0.68 -12.62 -9.95
C TYR A 424 -1.42 -12.99 -11.22
N ILE A 425 -2.73 -12.94 -11.15
CA ILE A 425 -3.56 -13.27 -12.32
C ILE A 425 -4.68 -12.25 -12.49
N GLU A 426 -5.21 -12.20 -13.70
CA GLU A 426 -6.51 -11.59 -13.96
C GLU A 426 -7.26 -12.43 -14.98
N ALA A 427 -8.41 -12.90 -14.60
CA ALA A 427 -9.35 -13.61 -15.47
C ALA A 427 -10.41 -12.65 -16.01
N ARG A 428 -11.10 -13.07 -17.08
CA ARG A 428 -12.25 -12.36 -17.66
C ARG A 428 -13.57 -12.92 -17.15
N THR A 429 -13.52 -14.10 -16.54
CA THR A 429 -14.65 -14.76 -15.85
C THR A 429 -14.19 -15.30 -14.50
N THR A 430 -15.10 -15.53 -13.57
CA THR A 430 -14.79 -16.13 -12.27
C THR A 430 -14.33 -17.58 -12.40
N GLU A 431 -14.86 -18.28 -13.38
CA GLU A 431 -14.59 -19.69 -13.67
C GLU A 431 -13.13 -19.90 -14.12
N ASP A 432 -12.58 -18.97 -14.92
CA ASP A 432 -11.23 -19.07 -15.46
C ASP A 432 -10.13 -18.81 -14.41
N LYS A 433 -10.43 -18.19 -13.27
CA LYS A 433 -9.44 -17.87 -12.22
C LYS A 433 -8.61 -19.09 -11.82
N LYS A 434 -9.30 -20.20 -11.47
CA LYS A 434 -8.60 -21.41 -11.04
C LYS A 434 -7.72 -21.98 -12.15
N ALA A 435 -8.22 -22.04 -13.38
CA ALA A 435 -7.47 -22.56 -14.51
C ALA A 435 -6.18 -21.74 -14.82
N ILE A 436 -6.24 -20.41 -14.64
CA ILE A 436 -5.08 -19.54 -14.81
C ILE A 436 -4.07 -19.76 -13.68
N PHE A 437 -4.51 -19.98 -12.44
CA PHE A 437 -3.61 -20.34 -11.34
C PHE A 437 -2.94 -21.70 -11.56
N ASP A 438 -3.71 -22.71 -11.93
CA ASP A 438 -3.20 -24.05 -12.23
C ASP A 438 -2.13 -23.98 -13.34
N LEU A 439 -2.38 -23.15 -14.35
CA LEU A 439 -1.40 -22.88 -15.41
C LEU A 439 -0.14 -22.17 -14.87
N ALA A 440 -0.26 -21.14 -14.05
CA ALA A 440 0.88 -20.42 -13.48
C ALA A 440 1.75 -21.34 -12.61
N GLU A 441 1.13 -22.20 -11.81
CA GLU A 441 1.83 -23.21 -11.01
C GLU A 441 2.55 -24.24 -11.90
N LYS A 442 1.88 -24.76 -12.92
CA LYS A 442 2.47 -25.69 -13.87
C LYS A 442 3.70 -25.08 -14.57
N ILE A 443 3.55 -23.87 -15.14
CA ILE A 443 4.66 -23.17 -15.80
C ILE A 443 5.86 -22.99 -14.86
N THR A 444 5.57 -22.65 -13.58
CA THR A 444 6.62 -22.45 -12.58
C THR A 444 7.32 -23.76 -12.25
N ARG A 445 6.59 -24.85 -12.01
CA ARG A 445 7.18 -26.17 -11.75
C ARG A 445 8.01 -26.65 -12.92
N ASP A 446 7.51 -26.52 -14.15
CA ASP A 446 8.24 -26.88 -15.38
C ASP A 446 9.52 -26.05 -15.59
N ALA A 447 9.58 -24.84 -15.06
CA ALA A 447 10.77 -23.97 -15.14
C ALA A 447 11.80 -24.28 -14.05
N ILE A 448 11.33 -24.68 -12.85
CA ILE A 448 12.21 -24.96 -11.70
C ILE A 448 12.83 -26.36 -11.83
N GLY A 449 12.14 -27.34 -12.37
CA GLY A 449 12.60 -28.74 -12.58
C GLY A 449 12.13 -29.61 -11.45
#